data_6f99646174e30ad484aa3551c3332286
#
_entry.id   6f99646174e30ad484aa3551c3332286
#
_cell.length_a   1.000
_cell.length_b   1.000
_cell.length_c   1.000
_cell.angle_alpha   90.00
_cell.angle_beta   90.00
_cell.angle_gamma   90.00
#
_symmetry.space_group_name_H-M   'P 1'
#
loop_
_entity.id
_entity.type
_entity.pdbx_description
1 polymer ?
#
loop_
_entity_poly.entity_id
_entity_poly.type
_entity_poly.pdbx_seq_one_letter_code
_entity_poly.pdbx_strand_id
1 'polypeptide(L)'
;MIKASAYTFKILRYDAQDPQSGPRFATYRIRDEIDGTLSFRSSCRSAVCGSCAMVINGKLDLACRTQVSAFNTGTIILEPLPNFEVIRDLVVDMTPFWRMYDKIQPYLIRHSPVPEKELPQSEEERRRIDQYVNCILCACCYGACPVLAREPDYIGPAAAAKLERFVLDSRDERPAGALDVVNDEKGVWACDTLFRCIDACPKEVRPTDAIVGLRKALVKHRFQKPLGKTKNEA
;
A
#
# COMPACT_ATOMS: atom_id res chain seq x y z
N MET A 1 4.99 -1.57 -39.42
CA MET A 1 3.52 -1.54 -39.25
C MET A 1 3.19 -2.60 -38.22
N ILE A 2 2.85 -2.17 -37.02
CA ILE A 2 2.33 -3.07 -35.96
C ILE A 2 0.93 -3.47 -36.40
N LYS A 3 0.72 -4.74 -36.75
CA LYS A 3 -0.62 -5.28 -36.97
C LYS A 3 -1.39 -5.06 -35.67
N ALA A 4 -2.36 -4.18 -35.68
CA ALA A 4 -3.28 -4.00 -34.56
C ALA A 4 -4.10 -5.29 -34.40
N SER A 5 -3.56 -6.23 -33.62
CA SER A 5 -4.31 -7.38 -33.14
C SER A 5 -5.41 -6.88 -32.21
N ALA A 6 -6.64 -7.36 -32.44
CA ALA A 6 -7.73 -7.06 -31.53
C ALA A 6 -7.43 -7.72 -30.17
N TYR A 7 -7.42 -6.95 -29.11
CA TYR A 7 -7.26 -7.49 -27.75
C TYR A 7 -8.62 -7.77 -27.14
N THR A 8 -8.69 -8.87 -26.42
CA THR A 8 -9.86 -9.26 -25.65
C THR A 8 -9.57 -9.00 -24.16
N PHE A 9 -10.45 -8.23 -23.52
CA PHE A 9 -10.40 -8.02 -22.07
C PHE A 9 -11.45 -8.89 -21.39
N LYS A 10 -11.05 -9.65 -20.39
CA LYS A 10 -11.96 -10.31 -19.44
C LYS A 10 -11.90 -9.53 -18.14
N ILE A 11 -13.02 -8.95 -17.74
CA ILE A 11 -13.10 -8.10 -16.55
C ILE A 11 -14.07 -8.74 -15.58
N LEU A 12 -13.63 -8.93 -14.34
CA LEU A 12 -14.49 -9.38 -13.26
C LEU A 12 -15.48 -8.26 -12.92
N ARG A 13 -16.76 -8.52 -13.16
CA ARG A 13 -17.86 -7.61 -12.88
C ARG A 13 -18.57 -8.03 -11.60
N TYR A 14 -18.83 -7.08 -10.74
CA TYR A 14 -19.58 -7.27 -9.50
C TYR A 14 -20.33 -5.98 -9.14
N ASP A 15 -21.53 -6.12 -8.62
CA ASP A 15 -22.31 -5.03 -8.07
C ASP A 15 -22.81 -5.42 -6.67
N ALA A 16 -22.30 -4.73 -5.63
CA ALA A 16 -22.69 -5.01 -4.24
C ALA A 16 -24.18 -4.65 -3.97
N GLN A 17 -24.78 -3.79 -4.80
CA GLN A 17 -26.20 -3.42 -4.69
C GLN A 17 -27.13 -4.43 -5.34
N ASP A 18 -26.59 -5.35 -6.17
CA ASP A 18 -27.30 -6.48 -6.75
C ASP A 18 -26.56 -7.81 -6.42
N PRO A 19 -26.66 -8.29 -5.17
CA PRO A 19 -25.96 -9.51 -4.73
C PRO A 19 -26.40 -10.78 -5.51
N GLN A 20 -27.57 -10.76 -6.14
CA GLN A 20 -28.06 -11.91 -6.92
C GLN A 20 -27.32 -12.08 -8.24
N SER A 21 -26.69 -11.02 -8.76
CA SER A 21 -25.93 -11.09 -10.00
C SER A 21 -24.60 -11.86 -9.83
N GLY A 22 -24.07 -11.93 -8.61
CA GLY A 22 -22.78 -12.56 -8.29
C GLY A 22 -21.60 -12.03 -9.09
N PRO A 23 -20.36 -12.38 -8.73
CA PRO A 23 -19.19 -12.03 -9.54
C PRO A 23 -19.18 -12.82 -10.86
N ARG A 24 -19.05 -12.14 -11.99
CA ARG A 24 -18.98 -12.75 -13.33
C ARG A 24 -17.93 -12.08 -14.21
N PHE A 25 -17.27 -12.86 -15.06
CA PHE A 25 -16.39 -12.28 -16.08
C PHE A 25 -17.22 -11.79 -17.29
N ALA A 26 -17.08 -10.52 -17.64
CA ALA A 26 -17.51 -9.97 -18.92
C ALA A 26 -16.34 -9.88 -19.90
N THR A 27 -16.58 -10.13 -21.17
CA THR A 27 -15.58 -10.15 -22.24
C THR A 27 -15.81 -8.95 -23.17
N TYR A 28 -14.76 -8.15 -23.39
CA TYR A 28 -14.81 -6.94 -24.24
C TYR A 28 -13.76 -7.05 -25.34
N ARG A 29 -14.15 -6.72 -26.57
CA ARG A 29 -13.25 -6.55 -27.70
C ARG A 29 -13.07 -5.06 -27.98
N ILE A 30 -11.84 -4.56 -27.88
CA ILE A 30 -11.58 -3.09 -27.91
C ILE A 30 -12.09 -2.39 -29.18
N ARG A 31 -12.23 -3.07 -30.30
CA ARG A 31 -12.69 -2.43 -31.53
C ARG A 31 -14.20 -2.23 -31.60
N ASP A 32 -14.96 -3.03 -30.88
CA ASP A 32 -16.38 -3.19 -31.16
C ASP A 32 -17.30 -2.84 -29.97
N GLU A 33 -16.78 -2.77 -28.75
CA GLU A 33 -17.61 -2.63 -27.56
C GLU A 33 -17.08 -1.54 -26.60
N ILE A 34 -17.87 -0.48 -26.41
CA ILE A 34 -17.65 0.50 -25.35
C ILE A 34 -18.78 0.33 -24.34
N ASP A 35 -18.45 -0.16 -23.14
CA ASP A 35 -19.39 -0.32 -22.05
C ASP A 35 -19.21 0.80 -21.01
N GLY A 36 -20.11 1.77 -21.02
CA GLY A 36 -20.13 2.89 -20.08
C GLY A 36 -20.53 2.50 -18.65
N THR A 37 -20.93 1.24 -18.42
CA THR A 37 -21.32 0.76 -17.07
C THR A 37 -20.15 0.18 -16.28
N LEU A 38 -18.98 -0.04 -16.91
CA LEU A 38 -17.78 -0.52 -16.26
C LEU A 38 -17.22 0.52 -15.29
N SER A 39 -17.10 0.14 -14.02
CA SER A 39 -16.60 1.01 -12.96
C SER A 39 -15.12 0.71 -12.65
N PHE A 40 -14.29 1.73 -12.71
CA PHE A 40 -12.87 1.68 -12.37
C PHE A 40 -12.38 3.05 -11.89
N ARG A 41 -11.25 3.06 -11.15
CA ARG A 41 -10.61 4.31 -10.73
C ARG A 41 -9.49 4.70 -11.66
N SER A 42 -9.46 5.96 -12.06
CA SER A 42 -8.36 6.55 -12.83
C SER A 42 -8.18 8.02 -12.48
N SER A 43 -6.95 8.54 -12.59
CA SER A 43 -6.65 9.94 -12.36
C SER A 43 -5.45 10.39 -13.22
N CYS A 44 -4.22 10.33 -12.71
CA CYS A 44 -3.04 10.94 -13.34
C CYS A 44 -2.62 10.32 -14.68
N ARG A 45 -2.92 9.05 -14.93
CA ARG A 45 -2.49 8.26 -16.10
C ARG A 45 -0.97 8.21 -16.33
N SER A 46 -0.17 8.49 -15.30
CA SER A 46 1.29 8.66 -15.37
C SER A 46 2.01 7.94 -14.23
N ALA A 47 1.41 6.90 -13.66
CA ALA A 47 1.94 6.09 -12.55
C ALA A 47 2.34 6.89 -11.29
N VAL A 48 1.66 8.02 -11.01
CA VAL A 48 1.96 8.92 -9.88
C VAL A 48 0.95 8.80 -8.75
N CYS A 49 -0.36 8.72 -9.05
CA CYS A 49 -1.41 8.82 -8.03
C CYS A 49 -1.84 7.48 -7.40
N GLY A 50 -1.48 6.33 -7.99
CA GLY A 50 -1.86 5.01 -7.49
C GLY A 50 -3.31 4.58 -7.73
N SER A 51 -4.21 5.47 -8.20
CA SER A 51 -5.66 5.21 -8.28
C SER A 51 -6.06 4.01 -9.14
N CYS A 52 -5.29 3.71 -10.19
CA CYS A 52 -5.60 2.64 -11.15
C CYS A 52 -4.95 1.29 -10.81
N ALA A 53 -4.62 1.05 -9.55
CA ALA A 53 -4.09 -0.23 -9.11
C ALA A 53 -5.16 -1.32 -9.20
N MET A 54 -4.78 -2.47 -9.76
CA MET A 54 -5.65 -3.63 -9.95
C MET A 54 -4.81 -4.89 -10.20
N VAL A 55 -5.45 -6.03 -10.32
CA VAL A 55 -4.81 -7.25 -10.80
C VAL A 55 -4.91 -7.32 -12.32
N ILE A 56 -3.78 -7.51 -13.00
CA ILE A 56 -3.69 -7.60 -14.46
C ILE A 56 -2.97 -8.91 -14.78
N ASN A 57 -3.68 -9.86 -15.40
CA ASN A 57 -3.17 -11.22 -15.65
C ASN A 57 -2.52 -11.86 -14.39
N GLY A 58 -3.18 -11.75 -13.24
CA GLY A 58 -2.73 -12.32 -11.97
C GLY A 58 -1.60 -11.53 -11.28
N LYS A 59 -1.17 -10.39 -11.81
CA LYS A 59 -0.16 -9.52 -11.20
C LYS A 59 -0.77 -8.20 -10.75
N LEU A 60 -0.39 -7.75 -9.57
CA LEU A 60 -0.76 -6.43 -9.06
C LEU A 60 0.11 -5.36 -9.71
N ASP A 61 -0.50 -4.42 -10.39
CA ASP A 61 0.20 -3.27 -11.00
C ASP A 61 -0.80 -2.10 -11.24
N LEU A 62 -0.26 -1.00 -11.75
CA LEU A 62 -1.01 0.17 -12.17
C LEU A 62 -1.42 0.03 -13.65
N ALA A 63 -2.71 0.06 -13.95
CA ALA A 63 -3.20 -0.06 -15.32
C ALA A 63 -2.59 1.00 -16.27
N CYS A 64 -2.37 2.22 -15.79
CA CYS A 64 -1.86 3.31 -16.64
C CYS A 64 -0.38 3.14 -17.06
N ARG A 65 0.41 2.29 -16.38
CA ARG A 65 1.80 1.99 -16.76
C ARG A 65 1.95 0.66 -17.50
N THR A 66 0.91 -0.15 -17.47
CA THR A 66 0.92 -1.49 -18.07
C THR A 66 0.63 -1.40 -19.55
N GLN A 67 1.63 -1.71 -20.37
CA GLN A 67 1.46 -1.69 -21.84
C GLN A 67 0.83 -2.99 -22.32
N VAL A 68 -0.24 -2.89 -23.08
CA VAL A 68 -0.95 -4.04 -23.68
C VAL A 68 -0.02 -4.87 -24.57
N SER A 69 0.88 -4.22 -25.29
CA SER A 69 1.88 -4.87 -26.15
C SER A 69 2.90 -5.74 -25.41
N ALA A 70 3.03 -5.59 -24.08
CA ALA A 70 3.91 -6.44 -23.28
C ALA A 70 3.33 -7.84 -23.02
N PHE A 71 2.04 -8.05 -23.31
CA PHE A 71 1.39 -9.34 -23.16
C PHE A 71 1.44 -10.13 -24.47
N ASN A 72 1.98 -11.33 -24.40
CA ASN A 72 2.02 -12.28 -25.53
C ASN A 72 0.70 -13.04 -25.70
N THR A 73 -0.37 -12.61 -25.03
CA THR A 73 -1.68 -13.23 -25.05
C THR A 73 -2.71 -12.31 -25.69
N GLY A 74 -3.63 -12.85 -26.47
CA GLY A 74 -4.75 -12.08 -27.05
C GLY A 74 -5.83 -11.68 -26.02
N THR A 75 -5.73 -12.18 -24.79
CA THR A 75 -6.68 -11.91 -23.71
C THR A 75 -5.97 -11.33 -22.50
N ILE A 76 -6.51 -10.25 -21.96
CA ILE A 76 -6.06 -9.59 -20.72
C ILE A 76 -7.16 -9.73 -19.68
N ILE A 77 -6.84 -10.27 -18.51
CA ILE A 77 -7.75 -10.47 -17.39
C ILE A 77 -7.52 -9.34 -16.40
N LEU A 78 -8.59 -8.63 -16.04
CA LEU A 78 -8.58 -7.56 -15.05
C LEU A 78 -9.46 -7.95 -13.87
N GLU A 79 -8.92 -7.79 -12.65
CA GLU A 79 -9.61 -8.10 -11.39
C GLU A 79 -9.37 -6.98 -10.38
N PRO A 80 -10.29 -6.75 -9.43
CA PRO A 80 -10.10 -5.76 -8.38
C PRO A 80 -8.93 -6.10 -7.45
N LEU A 81 -8.49 -5.14 -6.65
CA LEU A 81 -7.46 -5.36 -5.62
C LEU A 81 -7.95 -6.40 -4.60
N PRO A 82 -7.17 -7.46 -4.31
CA PRO A 82 -7.47 -8.41 -3.24
C PRO A 82 -7.42 -7.78 -1.85
N ASN A 83 -7.99 -8.46 -0.86
CA ASN A 83 -8.07 -8.04 0.54
C ASN A 83 -8.90 -6.77 0.79
N PHE A 84 -9.75 -6.42 -0.15
CA PHE A 84 -10.71 -5.33 -0.05
C PHE A 84 -12.11 -5.82 -0.42
N GLU A 85 -13.12 -5.22 0.16
CA GLU A 85 -14.50 -5.40 -0.28
C GLU A 85 -14.71 -4.69 -1.62
N VAL A 86 -15.33 -5.39 -2.57
CA VAL A 86 -15.64 -4.83 -3.88
C VAL A 86 -16.94 -4.04 -3.81
N ILE A 87 -16.87 -2.75 -4.14
CA ILE A 87 -18.05 -1.89 -4.27
C ILE A 87 -18.75 -2.19 -5.60
N ARG A 88 -17.98 -2.12 -6.69
CA ARG A 88 -18.47 -2.40 -8.03
C ARG A 88 -17.31 -2.65 -9.00
N ASP A 89 -17.37 -3.72 -9.76
CA ASP A 89 -16.39 -4.10 -10.79
C ASP A 89 -14.92 -4.06 -10.27
N LEU A 90 -14.13 -3.07 -10.71
CA LEU A 90 -12.73 -2.88 -10.30
C LEU A 90 -12.58 -1.86 -9.15
N VAL A 91 -13.70 -1.34 -8.63
CA VAL A 91 -13.70 -0.37 -7.53
C VAL A 91 -13.87 -1.08 -6.20
N VAL A 92 -12.93 -0.88 -5.29
CA VAL A 92 -12.91 -1.48 -3.96
C VAL A 92 -13.06 -0.42 -2.86
N ASP A 93 -13.52 -0.83 -1.67
CA ASP A 93 -13.54 0.01 -0.49
C ASP A 93 -12.13 0.14 0.12
N MET A 94 -11.57 1.33 0.03
CA MET A 94 -10.23 1.65 0.56
C MET A 94 -10.25 2.07 2.04
N THR A 95 -11.41 2.11 2.69
CA THR A 95 -11.55 2.58 4.08
C THR A 95 -10.63 1.82 5.07
N PRO A 96 -10.51 0.47 5.03
CA PRO A 96 -9.59 -0.24 5.92
C PRO A 96 -8.12 0.19 5.74
N PHE A 97 -7.69 0.41 4.50
CA PHE A 97 -6.34 0.85 4.18
C PHE A 97 -6.05 2.25 4.75
N TRP A 98 -6.98 3.20 4.58
CA TRP A 98 -6.81 4.57 5.08
C TRP A 98 -6.85 4.62 6.59
N ARG A 99 -7.70 3.83 7.24
CA ARG A 99 -7.74 3.70 8.71
C ARG A 99 -6.38 3.29 9.29
N MET A 100 -5.70 2.32 8.68
CA MET A 100 -4.36 1.90 9.12
C MET A 100 -3.30 2.95 8.80
N TYR A 101 -3.45 3.66 7.67
CA TYR A 101 -2.56 4.77 7.34
C TYR A 101 -2.68 5.93 8.33
N ASP A 102 -3.89 6.33 8.70
CA ASP A 102 -4.11 7.43 9.65
C ASP A 102 -3.62 7.08 11.05
N LYS A 103 -3.73 5.81 11.45
CA LYS A 103 -3.26 5.30 12.75
C LYS A 103 -1.80 5.61 13.02
N ILE A 104 -0.95 5.68 12.00
CA ILE A 104 0.49 5.92 12.15
C ILE A 104 0.87 7.41 12.15
N GLN A 105 -0.08 8.33 12.14
CA GLN A 105 0.14 9.77 12.06
C GLN A 105 1.11 10.14 10.91
N PRO A 106 0.67 10.03 9.64
CA PRO A 106 1.55 10.06 8.47
C PRO A 106 1.98 11.49 8.07
N TYR A 107 2.44 12.26 9.03
CA TYR A 107 2.94 13.63 8.87
C TYR A 107 4.16 13.87 9.75
N LEU A 108 4.92 14.93 9.45
CA LEU A 108 6.08 15.33 10.24
C LEU A 108 5.62 15.88 11.60
N ILE A 109 6.08 15.26 12.68
CA ILE A 109 5.80 15.70 14.05
C ILE A 109 6.96 16.55 14.51
N ARG A 110 6.66 17.76 14.99
CA ARG A 110 7.65 18.69 15.54
C ARG A 110 7.13 19.33 16.82
N HIS A 111 8.04 19.50 17.77
CA HIS A 111 7.83 20.20 19.03
C HIS A 111 8.69 21.45 19.15
N SER A 112 9.81 21.48 18.40
CA SER A 112 10.70 22.63 18.30
C SER A 112 10.05 23.78 17.53
N PRO A 113 10.39 25.04 17.83
CA PRO A 113 9.92 26.20 17.06
C PRO A 113 10.22 26.05 15.56
N VAL A 114 9.28 26.55 14.74
CA VAL A 114 9.49 26.57 13.29
C VAL A 114 10.64 27.55 12.99
N PRO A 115 11.71 27.10 12.31
CA PRO A 115 12.82 27.98 11.94
C PRO A 115 12.38 29.01 10.87
N GLU A 116 13.08 30.11 10.76
CA GLU A 116 12.84 31.10 9.71
C GLU A 116 13.11 30.58 8.30
N LYS A 117 13.96 29.58 8.18
CA LYS A 117 14.32 28.91 6.90
C LYS A 117 13.87 27.46 6.93
N GLU A 118 14.04 26.78 5.77
CA GLU A 118 13.77 25.34 5.66
C GLU A 118 14.57 24.51 6.67
N LEU A 119 14.03 23.34 7.00
CA LEU A 119 14.71 22.37 7.83
C LEU A 119 15.80 21.65 7.01
N PRO A 120 17.09 21.86 7.31
CA PRO A 120 18.17 21.22 6.57
C PRO A 120 18.13 19.70 6.75
N GLN A 121 18.50 18.99 5.70
CA GLN A 121 18.68 17.54 5.71
C GLN A 121 19.90 17.22 4.85
N SER A 122 20.85 16.48 5.40
CA SER A 122 22.01 16.02 4.64
C SER A 122 21.61 14.99 3.57
N GLU A 123 22.47 14.81 2.57
CA GLU A 123 22.24 13.79 1.53
C GLU A 123 22.16 12.37 2.12
N GLU A 124 22.98 12.07 3.13
CA GLU A 124 22.94 10.79 3.80
C GLU A 124 21.62 10.55 4.53
N GLU A 125 21.12 11.54 5.27
CA GLU A 125 19.81 11.48 5.94
C GLU A 125 18.69 11.31 4.93
N ARG A 126 18.76 12.03 3.80
CA ARG A 126 17.78 11.93 2.72
C ARG A 126 17.76 10.53 2.10
N ARG A 127 18.91 9.91 1.86
CA ARG A 127 19.01 8.55 1.33
C ARG A 127 18.33 7.51 2.20
N ARG A 128 18.29 7.69 3.52
CA ARG A 128 17.63 6.75 4.46
C ARG A 128 16.13 6.65 4.22
N ILE A 129 15.49 7.72 3.79
CA ILE A 129 14.04 7.79 3.59
C ILE A 129 13.61 7.68 2.13
N ASP A 130 14.54 7.74 1.17
CA ASP A 130 14.26 7.87 -0.27
C ASP A 130 13.27 6.84 -0.80
N GLN A 131 13.53 5.57 -0.55
CA GLN A 131 12.64 4.51 -1.04
C GLN A 131 11.21 4.64 -0.48
N TYR A 132 11.06 5.08 0.77
CA TYR A 132 9.75 5.19 1.41
C TYR A 132 8.96 6.43 0.99
N VAL A 133 9.67 7.50 0.58
CA VAL A 133 9.05 8.69 -0.01
C VAL A 133 8.37 8.36 -1.33
N ASN A 134 8.92 7.43 -2.11
CA ASN A 134 8.37 7.01 -3.40
C ASN A 134 7.03 6.28 -3.30
N CYS A 135 6.58 5.91 -2.10
CA CYS A 135 5.28 5.26 -1.91
C CYS A 135 4.12 6.20 -2.31
N ILE A 136 3.34 5.78 -3.29
CA ILE A 136 2.18 6.50 -3.85
C ILE A 136 0.83 6.01 -3.29
N LEU A 137 0.83 5.19 -2.23
CA LEU A 137 -0.36 4.69 -1.56
C LEU A 137 -1.34 3.94 -2.50
N CYS A 138 -0.82 3.23 -3.50
CA CYS A 138 -1.63 2.50 -4.49
C CYS A 138 -2.28 1.22 -3.96
N ALA A 139 -1.90 0.76 -2.77
CA ALA A 139 -2.38 -0.45 -2.11
C ALA A 139 -2.05 -1.80 -2.81
N CYS A 140 -1.22 -1.85 -3.87
CA CYS A 140 -0.76 -3.13 -4.44
C CYS A 140 -0.11 -4.04 -3.38
N CYS A 141 0.73 -3.50 -2.51
CA CYS A 141 1.35 -4.24 -1.41
C CYS A 141 0.33 -4.75 -0.37
N TYR A 142 -0.77 -4.03 -0.16
CA TYR A 142 -1.88 -4.45 0.69
C TYR A 142 -2.62 -5.62 0.05
N GLY A 143 -2.97 -5.52 -1.22
CA GLY A 143 -3.60 -6.60 -1.98
C GLY A 143 -2.74 -7.87 -2.07
N ALA A 144 -1.40 -7.73 -2.12
CA ALA A 144 -0.47 -8.86 -2.17
C ALA A 144 -0.25 -9.55 -0.81
N CYS A 145 -0.69 -8.94 0.30
CA CYS A 145 -0.34 -9.41 1.63
C CYS A 145 -1.24 -10.57 2.10
N PRO A 146 -0.70 -11.78 2.32
CA PRO A 146 -1.51 -12.91 2.79
C PRO A 146 -1.92 -12.77 4.25
N VAL A 147 -1.22 -11.94 5.04
CA VAL A 147 -1.61 -11.66 6.44
C VAL A 147 -2.93 -10.93 6.48
N LEU A 148 -3.17 -9.97 5.59
CA LEU A 148 -4.43 -9.22 5.52
C LEU A 148 -5.63 -10.06 5.12
N ALA A 149 -5.42 -11.18 4.41
CA ALA A 149 -6.49 -12.12 4.08
C ALA A 149 -7.04 -12.85 5.32
N ARG A 150 -6.22 -13.03 6.37
CA ARG A 150 -6.61 -13.71 7.61
C ARG A 150 -6.78 -12.79 8.81
N GLU A 151 -6.12 -11.62 8.81
CA GLU A 151 -6.17 -10.60 9.85
C GLU A 151 -6.41 -9.22 9.21
N PRO A 152 -7.66 -8.83 8.97
CA PRO A 152 -8.00 -7.56 8.31
C PRO A 152 -7.57 -6.31 9.09
N ASP A 153 -7.36 -6.44 10.41
CA ASP A 153 -6.90 -5.34 11.27
C ASP A 153 -5.38 -5.22 11.35
N TYR A 154 -4.64 -6.05 10.63
CA TYR A 154 -3.19 -5.90 10.52
C TYR A 154 -2.82 -4.54 9.95
N ILE A 155 -1.81 -3.88 10.57
CA ILE A 155 -1.37 -2.53 10.17
C ILE A 155 -1.05 -2.40 8.68
N GLY A 156 -0.63 -3.48 8.05
CA GLY A 156 -0.35 -3.55 6.63
C GLY A 156 1.01 -2.98 6.21
N PRO A 157 1.50 -3.41 5.04
CA PRO A 157 2.84 -3.06 4.58
C PRO A 157 3.00 -1.59 4.22
N ALA A 158 1.96 -0.93 3.70
CA ALA A 158 2.03 0.48 3.29
C ALA A 158 2.14 1.43 4.48
N ALA A 159 1.31 1.22 5.53
CA ALA A 159 1.36 2.02 6.74
C ALA A 159 2.70 1.82 7.46
N ALA A 160 3.21 0.58 7.56
CA ALA A 160 4.53 0.31 8.12
C ALA A 160 5.66 1.03 7.35
N ALA A 161 5.64 0.99 6.01
CA ALA A 161 6.63 1.69 5.19
C ALA A 161 6.56 3.21 5.38
N LYS A 162 5.36 3.78 5.52
CA LYS A 162 5.19 5.21 5.77
C LYS A 162 5.60 5.59 7.20
N LEU A 163 5.37 4.75 8.20
CA LEU A 163 5.86 5.01 9.55
C LEU A 163 7.39 5.02 9.58
N GLU A 164 8.05 4.02 8.97
CA GLU A 164 9.51 3.95 8.90
C GLU A 164 10.10 5.18 8.20
N ARG A 165 9.44 5.71 7.16
CA ARG A 165 9.83 6.95 6.52
C ARG A 165 9.97 8.10 7.52
N PHE A 166 9.04 8.23 8.47
CA PHE A 166 9.08 9.28 9.48
C PHE A 166 10.05 8.98 10.61
N VAL A 167 10.16 7.71 11.02
CA VAL A 167 11.13 7.27 12.05
C VAL A 167 12.58 7.53 11.62
N LEU A 168 12.86 7.41 10.33
CA LEU A 168 14.20 7.64 9.76
C LEU A 168 14.42 9.11 9.35
N ASP A 169 13.41 9.96 9.37
CA ASP A 169 13.53 11.37 8.99
C ASP A 169 14.17 12.18 10.11
N SER A 170 15.36 12.72 9.90
CA SER A 170 16.10 13.53 10.89
C SER A 170 15.34 14.78 11.34
N ARG A 171 14.30 15.18 10.64
CA ARG A 171 13.48 16.35 10.94
C ARG A 171 12.25 16.02 11.75
N ASP A 172 11.93 14.72 11.91
CA ASP A 172 10.79 14.26 12.70
C ASP A 172 11.19 14.12 14.18
N GLU A 173 10.40 14.70 15.07
CA GLU A 173 10.62 14.73 16.52
C GLU A 173 9.64 13.83 17.27
N ARG A 174 9.04 12.82 16.59
CA ARG A 174 8.13 11.91 17.26
C ARG A 174 8.81 11.17 18.40
N PRO A 175 8.16 11.07 19.57
CA PRO A 175 8.73 10.35 20.71
C PRO A 175 8.82 8.84 20.39
N ALA A 176 9.79 8.17 20.99
CA ALA A 176 9.96 6.73 20.80
C ALA A 176 8.69 5.92 21.17
N GLY A 177 7.86 6.41 22.11
CA GLY A 177 6.57 5.82 22.43
C GLY A 177 5.52 5.91 21.31
N ALA A 178 5.72 6.75 20.29
CA ALA A 178 4.83 6.79 19.13
C ALA A 178 4.87 5.48 18.33
N LEU A 179 5.90 4.64 18.49
CA LEU A 179 5.98 3.32 17.89
C LEU A 179 5.08 2.28 18.57
N ASP A 180 4.57 2.56 19.78
CA ASP A 180 3.69 1.63 20.49
C ASP A 180 2.38 1.36 19.71
N VAL A 181 2.00 2.27 18.80
CA VAL A 181 0.86 2.13 17.90
C VAL A 181 0.94 0.93 16.95
N VAL A 182 2.14 0.42 16.70
CA VAL A 182 2.40 -0.75 15.85
C VAL A 182 3.06 -1.91 16.62
N ASN A 183 3.12 -1.81 17.96
CA ASN A 183 3.78 -2.77 18.84
C ASN A 183 2.77 -3.77 19.45
N ASP A 184 1.88 -4.28 18.66
CA ASP A 184 0.87 -5.27 19.07
C ASP A 184 0.85 -6.46 18.10
N GLU A 185 0.00 -7.45 18.39
CA GLU A 185 -0.17 -8.66 17.57
C GLU A 185 -0.68 -8.37 16.15
N LYS A 186 -1.37 -7.23 15.95
CA LYS A 186 -1.86 -6.73 14.65
C LYS A 186 -0.95 -5.67 14.05
N GLY A 187 0.12 -5.32 14.74
CA GLY A 187 1.16 -4.40 14.32
C GLY A 187 2.26 -5.09 13.50
N VAL A 188 3.49 -4.60 13.65
CA VAL A 188 4.64 -5.11 12.86
C VAL A 188 4.96 -6.59 13.12
N TRP A 189 4.51 -7.14 14.25
CA TRP A 189 4.76 -8.53 14.62
C TRP A 189 3.90 -9.54 13.86
N ALA A 190 2.76 -9.14 13.31
CA ALA A 190 1.91 -9.99 12.47
C ALA A 190 2.55 -10.39 11.13
N CYS A 191 3.57 -9.67 10.67
CA CYS A 191 4.17 -9.91 9.37
C CYS A 191 4.90 -11.25 9.28
N ASP A 192 4.52 -12.10 8.32
CA ASP A 192 5.16 -13.40 8.04
C ASP A 192 6.48 -13.29 7.25
N THR A 193 6.87 -12.08 6.84
CA THR A 193 8.13 -11.83 6.10
C THR A 193 8.22 -12.59 4.76
N LEU A 194 7.12 -12.66 4.01
CA LEU A 194 7.03 -13.39 2.74
C LEU A 194 7.42 -12.55 1.51
N PHE A 195 7.79 -11.30 1.68
CA PHE A 195 8.28 -10.34 0.66
C PHE A 195 7.32 -10.00 -0.48
N ARG A 196 6.13 -10.60 -0.57
CA ARG A 196 5.15 -10.36 -1.65
C ARG A 196 4.79 -8.87 -1.83
N CYS A 197 4.82 -8.09 -0.76
CA CYS A 197 4.60 -6.65 -0.81
C CYS A 197 5.72 -5.88 -1.53
N ILE A 198 6.94 -6.43 -1.57
CA ILE A 198 8.06 -5.87 -2.33
C ILE A 198 7.85 -6.16 -3.81
N ASP A 199 7.56 -7.42 -4.16
CA ASP A 199 7.38 -7.87 -5.54
C ASP A 199 6.19 -7.15 -6.22
N ALA A 200 5.14 -6.84 -5.45
CA ALA A 200 3.96 -6.16 -5.95
C ALA A 200 4.11 -4.63 -6.02
N CYS A 201 5.23 -4.04 -5.56
CA CYS A 201 5.34 -2.59 -5.48
C CYS A 201 5.72 -1.95 -6.82
N PRO A 202 4.82 -1.17 -7.49
CA PRO A 202 5.13 -0.54 -8.75
C PRO A 202 6.15 0.62 -8.64
N LYS A 203 6.54 0.98 -7.39
CA LYS A 203 7.50 2.05 -7.08
C LYS A 203 8.75 1.53 -6.37
N GLU A 204 8.97 0.21 -6.36
CA GLU A 204 10.16 -0.44 -5.81
C GLU A 204 10.40 -0.12 -4.32
N VAL A 205 9.35 0.29 -3.62
CA VAL A 205 9.39 0.41 -2.15
C VAL A 205 9.50 -0.98 -1.55
N ARG A 206 10.25 -1.10 -0.47
CA ARG A 206 10.49 -2.37 0.23
C ARG A 206 9.80 -2.38 1.62
N PRO A 207 8.49 -2.61 1.69
CA PRO A 207 7.75 -2.50 2.95
C PRO A 207 8.20 -3.52 4.01
N THR A 208 8.67 -4.70 3.60
CA THR A 208 9.18 -5.70 4.55
C THR A 208 10.44 -5.20 5.25
N ASP A 209 11.32 -4.46 4.54
CA ASP A 209 12.52 -3.88 5.16
C ASP A 209 12.13 -2.82 6.20
N ALA A 210 11.10 -2.02 5.92
CA ALA A 210 10.53 -1.08 6.89
C ALA A 210 10.00 -1.79 8.14
N ILE A 211 9.25 -2.88 7.97
CA ILE A 211 8.74 -3.68 9.10
C ILE A 211 9.90 -4.21 9.96
N VAL A 212 10.97 -4.69 9.34
CA VAL A 212 12.18 -5.15 10.05
C VAL A 212 12.87 -3.99 10.78
N GLY A 213 12.93 -2.80 10.15
CA GLY A 213 13.46 -1.58 10.77
C GLY A 213 12.66 -1.18 12.01
N LEU A 214 11.34 -1.12 11.90
CA LEU A 214 10.44 -0.82 13.02
C LEU A 214 10.56 -1.84 14.16
N ARG A 215 10.65 -3.14 13.87
CA ARG A 215 10.91 -4.19 14.89
C ARG A 215 12.21 -3.93 15.64
N LYS A 216 13.29 -3.60 14.93
CA LYS A 216 14.59 -3.25 15.55
C LYS A 216 14.47 -2.01 16.43
N ALA A 217 13.78 -0.98 15.99
CA ALA A 217 13.55 0.25 16.74
C ALA A 217 12.77 -0.02 18.03
N LEU A 218 11.70 -0.81 17.97
CA LEU A 218 10.90 -1.23 19.13
C LEU A 218 11.73 -2.02 20.15
N VAL A 219 12.51 -2.99 19.70
CA VAL A 219 13.40 -3.77 20.57
C VAL A 219 14.42 -2.85 21.26
N LYS A 220 15.10 -1.98 20.49
CA LYS A 220 16.05 -1.01 21.04
C LYS A 220 15.41 -0.11 22.10
N HIS A 221 14.21 0.43 21.83
CA HIS A 221 13.47 1.26 22.77
C HIS A 221 13.13 0.52 24.07
N ARG A 222 12.74 -0.75 24.00
CA ARG A 222 12.46 -1.59 25.18
C ARG A 222 13.69 -1.76 26.08
N PHE A 223 14.87 -1.95 25.50
CA PHE A 223 16.13 -2.08 26.27
C PHE A 223 16.66 -0.74 26.80
N GLN A 224 16.23 0.39 26.24
CA GLN A 224 16.61 1.72 26.69
C GLN A 224 15.70 2.26 27.82
N LYS A 225 14.49 1.70 28.01
CA LYS A 225 13.68 2.03 29.19
C LYS A 225 14.40 1.48 30.42
N PRO A 226 14.80 2.34 31.41
CA PRO A 226 15.35 1.84 32.65
C PRO A 226 14.31 0.88 33.27
N LEU A 227 14.77 -0.27 33.75
CA LEU A 227 13.95 -1.21 34.52
C LEU A 227 13.34 -0.43 35.67
N GLY A 228 12.09 -0.02 35.53
CA GLY A 228 11.39 0.78 36.51
C GLY A 228 11.39 0.03 37.83
N LYS A 229 11.85 0.66 38.88
CA LYS A 229 11.62 0.22 40.26
C LYS A 229 10.10 0.01 40.38
N THR A 230 9.70 -1.23 40.62
CA THR A 230 8.36 -1.54 41.09
C THR A 230 8.09 -0.66 42.28
N LYS A 231 7.18 0.31 42.16
CA LYS A 231 6.61 0.95 43.32
C LYS A 231 5.85 -0.15 44.07
N ASN A 232 6.47 -0.70 45.08
CA ASN A 232 5.75 -1.37 46.15
C ASN A 232 4.92 -0.28 46.83
N GLU A 233 3.64 -0.29 46.57
CA GLU A 233 2.67 0.43 47.40
C GLU A 233 2.58 -0.32 48.72
N ALA A 234 3.03 0.35 49.76
CA ALA A 234 2.69 0.03 51.15
C ALA A 234 1.47 0.85 51.55
#